data_de4f25fc9521b143d8c8eb5a6b900ba9
#
_entry.id   de4f25fc9521b143d8c8eb5a6b900ba9
#
_cell.length_a   1.000
_cell.length_b   1.000
_cell.length_c   1.000
_cell.angle_alpha   90.00
_cell.angle_beta   90.00
_cell.angle_gamma   90.00
#
_symmetry.space_group_name_H-M   'P 1'
#
loop_
_entity.id
_entity.type
_entity.pdbx_description
1 polymer ?
#
loop_
_entity_poly.entity_id
_entity_poly.type
_entity_poly.pdbx_seq_one_letter_code
_entity_poly.pdbx_strand_id
1 'polypeptide(L)'
;MSAHHGAADCLQDEKSQTVTTHVQTQMSWRNEFLNWNSSNFCGIKMLTVPRNMLWVPDVSIQEDTSDTGTIRNSPLVTLTSNGWVSASGRQRLTTTCQFKLKLFPFDTQRCNITFGSMNYHAESIVLRTINSQETLSSVSVLIMITQGEWELLNMTIIYDSLEKQNVSESRLIYMVIIKRKPMLYVINLIVPLLYFLILDLASFFIRGEKLSFKVTLLLSISVLLLLLQDMLPSTEAKLPLMASFCVSVFTLVGLSILEAMLMDFLLGLDGCSGNNAQNAVNNQEVEIQLEGNSHKDPSAAEERGHLGPVMKPSEVELLMLILEEVKVARMETGRHVKDDRKPGRYTRLAQIIDSVYFVLYFLCVVSYLVFLNKEWL
;
A
#
# COMPACT_ATOMS: atom_id res chain seq x y z
N MET A 1 -41.88 6.26 -4.94
CA MET A 1 -40.68 6.61 -5.68
C MET A 1 -39.73 5.43 -5.66
N SER A 2 -39.14 5.09 -6.75
CA SER A 2 -38.31 3.88 -6.86
C SER A 2 -36.99 4.23 -7.52
N ALA A 3 -35.90 3.76 -6.93
CA ALA A 3 -34.57 3.97 -7.46
C ALA A 3 -33.91 2.63 -7.82
N HIS A 4 -33.30 2.56 -9.01
CA HIS A 4 -32.42 1.48 -9.44
C HIS A 4 -30.99 1.99 -9.40
N HIS A 5 -30.10 1.23 -8.80
CA HIS A 5 -28.69 1.51 -8.83
C HIS A 5 -27.91 0.37 -9.50
N GLY A 6 -27.01 0.74 -10.39
CA GLY A 6 -25.91 -0.10 -10.83
C GLY A 6 -24.62 0.70 -10.72
N ALA A 7 -23.66 0.24 -9.95
CA ALA A 7 -22.33 0.83 -9.87
C ALA A 7 -21.42 0.19 -10.93
N ALA A 8 -20.87 1.00 -11.84
CA ALA A 8 -20.07 0.49 -12.96
C ALA A 8 -18.55 0.55 -12.73
N ASP A 9 -18.05 1.50 -11.96
CA ASP A 9 -16.62 1.63 -11.60
C ASP A 9 -16.50 2.17 -10.19
N CYS A 10 -15.55 1.67 -9.40
CA CYS A 10 -15.28 2.15 -8.06
C CYS A 10 -13.82 2.57 -7.99
N LEU A 11 -13.58 3.90 -7.94
CA LEU A 11 -12.29 4.49 -7.61
C LEU A 11 -12.37 4.97 -6.17
N GLN A 12 -11.40 4.56 -5.37
CA GLN A 12 -11.34 4.87 -3.95
C GLN A 12 -10.10 5.71 -3.66
N ASP A 13 -10.27 6.74 -2.85
CA ASP A 13 -9.17 7.54 -2.31
C ASP A 13 -9.20 7.41 -0.78
N GLU A 14 -8.28 6.62 -0.26
CA GLU A 14 -8.17 6.36 1.16
C GLU A 14 -7.75 7.61 1.94
N LYS A 15 -6.96 8.50 1.34
CA LYS A 15 -6.50 9.73 2.00
C LYS A 15 -7.64 10.70 2.23
N SER A 16 -8.52 10.87 1.26
CA SER A 16 -9.69 11.75 1.36
C SER A 16 -10.93 11.05 1.92
N GLN A 17 -10.86 9.75 2.19
CA GLN A 17 -11.99 8.91 2.64
C GLN A 17 -13.20 9.03 1.71
N THR A 18 -12.97 8.99 0.41
CA THR A 18 -14.00 9.10 -0.61
C THR A 18 -14.04 7.89 -1.53
N VAL A 19 -15.24 7.58 -1.99
CA VAL A 19 -15.51 6.55 -3.00
C VAL A 19 -16.16 7.22 -4.20
N THR A 20 -15.54 7.08 -5.36
CA THR A 20 -16.11 7.55 -6.61
C THR A 20 -16.69 6.37 -7.37
N THR A 21 -17.98 6.43 -7.65
CA THR A 21 -18.71 5.37 -8.35
C THR A 21 -19.46 5.93 -9.54
N HIS A 22 -19.62 5.13 -10.59
CA HIS A 22 -20.58 5.41 -11.66
C HIS A 22 -21.92 4.78 -11.31
N VAL A 23 -22.91 5.63 -11.11
CA VAL A 23 -24.24 5.22 -10.64
C VAL A 23 -25.25 5.46 -11.73
N GLN A 24 -26.06 4.44 -12.01
CA GLN A 24 -27.27 4.58 -12.82
C GLN A 24 -28.47 4.63 -11.87
N THR A 25 -29.19 5.75 -11.90
CA THR A 25 -30.40 5.95 -11.10
C THR A 25 -31.63 5.90 -11.98
N GLN A 26 -32.68 5.31 -11.48
CA GLN A 26 -34.03 5.37 -12.07
C GLN A 26 -35.02 5.74 -10.97
N MET A 27 -35.70 6.86 -11.13
CA MET A 27 -36.73 7.31 -10.24
C MET A 27 -38.09 7.22 -10.92
N SER A 28 -39.10 6.81 -10.19
CA SER A 28 -40.48 6.78 -10.69
C SER A 28 -41.46 7.33 -9.63
N TRP A 29 -42.37 8.15 -10.06
CA TRP A 29 -43.42 8.71 -9.20
C TRP A 29 -44.73 8.79 -9.99
N ARG A 30 -45.83 8.89 -9.29
CA ARG A 30 -47.12 9.01 -9.92
C ARG A 30 -47.65 10.47 -9.84
N ASN A 31 -48.11 10.97 -10.97
CA ASN A 31 -48.83 12.24 -11.03
C ASN A 31 -50.27 11.95 -11.45
N GLU A 32 -51.20 12.13 -10.52
CA GLU A 32 -52.61 11.79 -10.73
C GLU A 32 -53.32 12.69 -11.73
N PHE A 33 -52.79 13.90 -12.00
CA PHE A 33 -53.34 14.85 -12.95
C PHE A 33 -52.91 14.55 -14.40
N LEU A 34 -51.94 13.68 -14.62
CA LEU A 34 -51.38 13.38 -15.91
C LEU A 34 -51.78 11.97 -16.37
N ASN A 35 -53.06 11.64 -16.33
CA ASN A 35 -53.58 10.39 -16.84
C ASN A 35 -54.44 10.63 -18.08
N TRP A 36 -54.44 9.71 -19.03
CA TRP A 36 -55.29 9.75 -20.21
C TRP A 36 -55.72 8.36 -20.67
N ASN A 37 -56.88 8.30 -21.30
CA ASN A 37 -57.30 7.05 -21.96
C ASN A 37 -56.64 6.94 -23.36
N SER A 38 -55.73 5.98 -23.53
CA SER A 38 -55.00 5.79 -24.79
C SER A 38 -55.88 5.62 -26.00
N SER A 39 -57.07 5.06 -25.84
CA SER A 39 -58.06 4.90 -26.95
C SER A 39 -58.54 6.24 -27.54
N ASN A 40 -58.57 7.31 -26.74
CA ASN A 40 -58.95 8.64 -27.16
C ASN A 40 -57.81 9.42 -27.83
N PHE A 41 -56.58 8.88 -27.78
CA PHE A 41 -55.34 9.52 -28.28
C PHE A 41 -54.57 8.57 -29.19
N CYS A 42 -55.20 8.01 -30.22
CA CYS A 42 -54.61 7.14 -31.23
C CYS A 42 -53.77 5.95 -30.65
N GLY A 43 -54.17 5.45 -29.47
CA GLY A 43 -53.47 4.32 -28.84
C GLY A 43 -52.17 4.69 -28.14
N ILE A 44 -51.84 5.97 -27.98
CA ILE A 44 -50.61 6.42 -27.33
C ILE A 44 -50.63 6.05 -25.85
N LYS A 45 -49.72 5.15 -25.43
CA LYS A 45 -49.59 4.67 -24.04
C LYS A 45 -48.46 5.35 -23.29
N MET A 46 -47.50 5.94 -24.00
CA MET A 46 -46.27 6.51 -23.42
C MET A 46 -45.87 7.78 -24.19
N LEU A 47 -45.41 8.78 -23.47
CA LEU A 47 -44.89 10.02 -24.04
C LEU A 47 -43.57 10.35 -23.41
N THR A 48 -42.64 10.88 -24.18
CA THR A 48 -41.38 11.43 -23.70
C THR A 48 -41.50 12.94 -23.74
N VAL A 49 -41.32 13.60 -22.58
CA VAL A 49 -41.48 15.05 -22.42
C VAL A 49 -40.27 15.67 -21.73
N PRO A 50 -40.01 16.95 -21.95
CA PRO A 50 -38.94 17.66 -21.24
C PRO A 50 -39.23 17.66 -19.72
N ARG A 51 -38.19 17.40 -18.93
CA ARG A 51 -38.25 17.32 -17.47
C ARG A 51 -38.72 18.64 -16.81
N ASN A 52 -38.35 19.77 -17.38
CA ASN A 52 -38.69 21.08 -16.85
C ASN A 52 -40.18 21.44 -16.99
N MET A 53 -40.96 20.65 -17.73
CA MET A 53 -42.39 20.82 -17.85
C MET A 53 -43.19 20.14 -16.73
N LEU A 54 -42.53 19.33 -15.93
CA LEU A 54 -43.20 18.52 -14.88
C LEU A 54 -42.58 18.83 -13.52
N TRP A 55 -43.41 18.64 -12.48
CA TRP A 55 -42.87 18.58 -11.14
C TRP A 55 -41.98 17.32 -11.00
N VAL A 56 -40.82 17.49 -10.39
CA VAL A 56 -39.85 16.43 -10.14
C VAL A 56 -39.46 16.45 -8.68
N PRO A 57 -39.43 15.31 -7.97
CA PRO A 57 -39.01 15.26 -6.58
C PRO A 57 -37.54 15.68 -6.42
N ASP A 58 -37.25 16.44 -5.36
CA ASP A 58 -35.91 16.93 -4.99
C ASP A 58 -35.11 15.89 -4.21
N VAL A 59 -34.75 14.79 -4.81
CA VAL A 59 -33.96 13.77 -4.15
C VAL A 59 -32.47 14.07 -4.29
N SER A 60 -31.80 14.10 -3.17
CA SER A 60 -30.37 14.32 -3.05
C SER A 60 -29.70 13.11 -2.37
N ILE A 61 -28.37 13.06 -2.48
CA ILE A 61 -27.53 12.07 -1.83
C ILE A 61 -26.76 12.76 -0.72
N GLN A 62 -26.87 12.27 0.52
CA GLN A 62 -26.32 12.95 1.70
C GLN A 62 -24.80 12.90 1.77
N GLU A 63 -24.19 11.81 1.32
CA GLU A 63 -22.74 11.60 1.33
C GLU A 63 -22.03 12.17 0.11
N ASP A 64 -22.75 12.83 -0.82
CA ASP A 64 -22.15 13.40 -2.03
C ASP A 64 -21.25 14.59 -1.68
N THR A 65 -19.99 14.51 -2.11
CA THR A 65 -18.98 15.56 -1.95
C THR A 65 -18.84 16.43 -3.20
N SER A 66 -19.53 16.07 -4.29
CA SER A 66 -19.52 16.89 -5.51
C SER A 66 -20.41 18.11 -5.31
N ASP A 67 -19.97 19.28 -5.77
CA ASP A 67 -20.71 20.56 -5.67
C ASP A 67 -22.10 20.55 -6.30
N THR A 68 -22.47 19.45 -6.94
CA THR A 68 -23.73 19.36 -7.66
C THR A 68 -24.90 18.84 -6.80
N GLY A 69 -24.63 18.16 -5.66
CA GLY A 69 -25.59 17.69 -4.63
C GLY A 69 -26.86 16.98 -5.13
N THR A 70 -27.21 17.17 -6.39
CA THR A 70 -28.45 16.71 -6.99
C THR A 70 -28.21 15.58 -7.99
N ILE A 71 -29.14 14.65 -8.03
CA ILE A 71 -29.14 13.58 -9.02
C ILE A 71 -29.29 14.18 -10.42
N ARG A 72 -28.26 14.04 -11.27
CA ARG A 72 -28.34 14.44 -12.69
C ARG A 72 -29.19 13.43 -13.42
N ASN A 73 -30.44 13.78 -13.64
CA ASN A 73 -31.31 12.99 -14.49
C ASN A 73 -31.25 13.45 -15.95
N SER A 74 -31.67 12.57 -16.86
CA SER A 74 -31.90 12.94 -18.25
C SER A 74 -32.77 14.18 -18.36
N PRO A 75 -32.54 15.07 -19.35
CA PRO A 75 -33.42 16.21 -19.62
C PRO A 75 -34.84 15.80 -20.02
N LEU A 76 -35.00 14.54 -20.39
CA LEU A 76 -36.28 13.97 -20.80
C LEU A 76 -36.76 12.97 -19.74
N VAL A 77 -38.07 12.92 -19.55
CA VAL A 77 -38.76 11.96 -18.68
C VAL A 77 -39.82 11.22 -19.48
N THR A 78 -40.10 10.02 -19.08
CA THR A 78 -41.13 9.17 -19.70
C THR A 78 -42.39 9.21 -18.85
N LEU A 79 -43.51 9.62 -19.47
CA LEU A 79 -44.83 9.67 -18.87
C LEU A 79 -45.68 8.55 -19.49
N THR A 80 -46.35 7.77 -18.68
CA THR A 80 -47.24 6.70 -19.10
C THR A 80 -48.70 7.14 -18.97
N SER A 81 -49.60 6.53 -19.75
CA SER A 81 -51.01 6.89 -19.78
C SER A 81 -51.75 6.75 -18.43
N ASN A 82 -51.20 6.03 -17.47
CA ASN A 82 -51.73 5.87 -16.10
C ASN A 82 -51.09 6.84 -15.10
N GLY A 83 -50.39 7.88 -15.57
CA GLY A 83 -49.83 8.94 -14.75
C GLY A 83 -48.44 8.61 -14.12
N TRP A 84 -47.82 7.48 -14.43
CA TRP A 84 -46.48 7.21 -13.96
C TRP A 84 -45.42 8.01 -14.77
N VAL A 85 -44.62 8.74 -14.04
CA VAL A 85 -43.46 9.46 -14.59
C VAL A 85 -42.19 8.72 -14.19
N SER A 86 -41.32 8.49 -15.15
CA SER A 86 -40.03 7.82 -14.92
C SER A 86 -38.87 8.69 -15.43
N ALA A 87 -37.90 8.93 -14.59
CA ALA A 87 -36.68 9.65 -14.90
C ALA A 87 -35.47 8.74 -14.63
N SER A 88 -34.59 8.63 -15.61
CA SER A 88 -33.35 7.89 -15.47
C SER A 88 -32.14 8.82 -15.65
N GLY A 89 -31.04 8.49 -15.00
CA GLY A 89 -29.81 9.26 -15.11
C GLY A 89 -28.59 8.37 -14.87
N ARG A 90 -27.48 8.80 -15.44
CA ARG A 90 -26.14 8.27 -15.13
C ARG A 90 -25.28 9.41 -14.64
N GLN A 91 -24.59 9.20 -13.53
CA GLN A 91 -23.64 10.19 -13.04
C GLN A 91 -22.45 9.51 -12.36
N ARG A 92 -21.35 10.23 -12.37
CA ARG A 92 -20.22 9.93 -11.51
C ARG A 92 -20.50 10.56 -10.14
N LEU A 93 -20.51 9.73 -9.12
CA LEU A 93 -20.81 10.11 -7.75
C LEU A 93 -19.56 9.92 -6.90
N THR A 94 -19.14 10.97 -6.18
CA THR A 94 -18.07 10.89 -5.19
C THR A 94 -18.68 11.06 -3.82
N THR A 95 -18.68 10.00 -3.03
CA THR A 95 -19.30 9.99 -1.69
C THR A 95 -18.25 9.83 -0.60
N THR A 96 -18.50 10.43 0.55
CA THR A 96 -17.71 10.17 1.76
C THR A 96 -17.97 8.76 2.27
N CYS A 97 -16.90 8.04 2.62
CA CYS A 97 -16.99 6.73 3.24
C CYS A 97 -15.88 6.58 4.29
N GLN A 98 -16.26 6.30 5.52
CA GLN A 98 -15.29 6.07 6.59
C GLN A 98 -14.69 4.66 6.45
N PHE A 99 -13.46 4.57 5.96
CA PHE A 99 -12.77 3.30 5.78
C PHE A 99 -12.24 2.75 7.10
N LYS A 100 -12.32 1.42 7.25
CA LYS A 100 -11.75 0.69 8.37
C LYS A 100 -10.52 -0.07 7.87
N LEU A 101 -9.35 0.55 7.99
CA LEU A 101 -8.09 0.04 7.44
C LEU A 101 -7.32 -0.89 8.39
N LYS A 102 -7.90 -1.30 9.53
CA LYS A 102 -7.23 -2.17 10.50
C LYS A 102 -6.64 -3.43 9.84
N LEU A 103 -7.42 -4.08 8.97
CA LEU A 103 -7.04 -5.34 8.29
C LEU A 103 -6.40 -5.13 6.91
N PHE A 104 -6.03 -3.89 6.55
CA PHE A 104 -5.36 -3.63 5.28
C PHE A 104 -4.18 -4.57 5.05
N PRO A 105 -4.02 -5.19 3.84
CA PRO A 105 -4.82 -5.04 2.62
C PRO A 105 -5.97 -6.07 2.45
N PHE A 106 -6.36 -6.80 3.49
CA PHE A 106 -7.43 -7.81 3.46
C PHE A 106 -8.77 -7.26 3.96
N ASP A 107 -8.97 -5.95 3.84
CA ASP A 107 -10.09 -5.21 4.36
C ASP A 107 -11.36 -5.34 3.50
N THR A 108 -12.50 -5.28 4.20
CA THR A 108 -13.83 -5.17 3.60
C THR A 108 -14.46 -3.88 4.08
N GLN A 109 -14.90 -3.03 3.15
CA GLN A 109 -15.46 -1.73 3.43
C GLN A 109 -16.98 -1.72 3.26
N ARG A 110 -17.64 -0.87 4.03
CA ARG A 110 -19.09 -0.68 4.00
C ARG A 110 -19.37 0.80 3.84
N CYS A 111 -19.86 1.19 2.68
CA CYS A 111 -20.14 2.58 2.33
C CYS A 111 -21.63 2.75 2.13
N ASN A 112 -22.21 3.80 2.71
CA ASN A 112 -23.61 4.14 2.57
C ASN A 112 -23.79 5.18 1.47
N ILE A 113 -24.87 5.02 0.72
CA ILE A 113 -25.39 6.00 -0.22
C ILE A 113 -26.82 6.29 0.21
N THR A 114 -27.04 7.41 0.87
CA THR A 114 -28.32 7.78 1.49
C THR A 114 -29.06 8.76 0.59
N PHE A 115 -30.20 8.31 0.10
CA PHE A 115 -31.15 9.15 -0.64
C PHE A 115 -32.16 9.77 0.33
N GLY A 116 -32.34 11.06 0.22
CA GLY A 116 -33.31 11.84 1.01
C GLY A 116 -33.79 13.04 0.23
N SER A 117 -34.93 13.62 0.64
CA SER A 117 -35.36 14.93 0.20
C SER A 117 -34.85 15.98 1.17
N MET A 118 -34.40 17.12 0.68
CA MET A 118 -33.98 18.25 1.52
C MET A 118 -35.16 19.14 1.94
N ASN A 119 -36.19 19.20 1.09
CA ASN A 119 -37.29 20.16 1.27
C ASN A 119 -38.62 19.52 1.71
N TYR A 120 -38.75 18.21 1.55
CA TYR A 120 -39.99 17.51 1.84
C TYR A 120 -39.82 16.48 2.97
N HIS A 121 -40.77 16.48 3.89
CA HIS A 121 -40.86 15.53 4.99
C HIS A 121 -41.51 14.21 4.55
N ALA A 122 -41.44 13.19 5.40
CA ALA A 122 -42.00 11.86 5.12
C ALA A 122 -43.52 11.84 4.88
N GLU A 123 -44.25 12.85 5.38
CA GLU A 123 -45.70 13.04 5.11
C GLU A 123 -45.95 13.34 3.63
N SER A 124 -45.03 14.05 2.97
CA SER A 124 -45.16 14.48 1.57
C SER A 124 -44.49 13.54 0.59
N ILE A 125 -43.27 13.05 0.92
CA ILE A 125 -42.49 12.16 0.06
C ILE A 125 -41.96 10.96 0.86
N VAL A 126 -42.37 9.76 0.43
CA VAL A 126 -41.84 8.50 0.96
C VAL A 126 -41.00 7.84 -0.11
N LEU A 127 -39.75 7.57 0.21
CA LEU A 127 -38.82 6.86 -0.67
C LEU A 127 -38.95 5.33 -0.50
N ARG A 128 -39.11 4.62 -1.61
CA ARG A 128 -39.18 3.16 -1.62
C ARG A 128 -38.40 2.62 -2.81
N THR A 129 -37.86 1.40 -2.69
CA THR A 129 -37.31 0.67 -3.83
C THR A 129 -38.35 -0.28 -4.41
N ILE A 130 -38.33 -0.47 -5.73
CA ILE A 130 -39.15 -1.47 -6.42
C ILE A 130 -38.48 -2.85 -6.38
N ASN A 131 -37.17 -2.87 -6.43
CA ASN A 131 -36.41 -4.11 -6.51
C ASN A 131 -36.25 -4.76 -5.14
N SER A 132 -36.26 -6.08 -5.13
CA SER A 132 -35.79 -6.84 -3.99
C SER A 132 -34.28 -6.63 -3.80
N GLN A 133 -33.79 -6.77 -2.59
CA GLN A 133 -32.36 -6.68 -2.28
C GLN A 133 -31.52 -7.66 -3.11
N GLU A 134 -32.04 -8.89 -3.32
CA GLU A 134 -31.37 -9.93 -4.10
C GLU A 134 -31.21 -9.54 -5.57
N THR A 135 -32.28 -9.01 -6.19
CA THR A 135 -32.25 -8.54 -7.57
C THR A 135 -31.30 -7.37 -7.75
N LEU A 136 -31.33 -6.42 -6.82
CA LEU A 136 -30.43 -5.26 -6.86
C LEU A 136 -28.96 -5.70 -6.76
N SER A 137 -28.66 -6.56 -5.79
CA SER A 137 -27.30 -7.06 -5.57
C SER A 137 -26.79 -7.82 -6.78
N SER A 138 -27.57 -8.76 -7.34
CA SER A 138 -27.16 -9.56 -8.50
C SER A 138 -26.96 -8.71 -9.77
N VAL A 139 -27.86 -7.74 -10.01
CA VAL A 139 -27.72 -6.83 -11.16
C VAL A 139 -26.53 -5.91 -10.98
N SER A 140 -26.29 -5.40 -9.79
CA SER A 140 -25.13 -4.53 -9.49
C SER A 140 -23.82 -5.26 -9.68
N VAL A 141 -23.71 -6.51 -9.23
CA VAL A 141 -22.52 -7.36 -9.46
C VAL A 141 -22.29 -7.63 -10.94
N LEU A 142 -23.36 -7.86 -11.71
CA LEU A 142 -23.27 -8.09 -13.18
C LEU A 142 -22.84 -6.84 -13.95
N ILE A 143 -23.31 -5.67 -13.54
CA ILE A 143 -23.04 -4.39 -14.23
C ILE A 143 -21.69 -3.82 -13.81
N MET A 144 -21.22 -4.13 -12.60
CA MET A 144 -19.96 -3.65 -12.08
C MET A 144 -18.80 -4.27 -12.87
N ILE A 145 -18.25 -3.49 -13.80
CA ILE A 145 -17.02 -3.85 -14.51
C ILE A 145 -15.86 -3.62 -13.54
N THR A 146 -15.55 -4.63 -12.74
CA THR A 146 -14.45 -4.58 -11.77
C THR A 146 -13.12 -4.77 -12.47
N GLN A 147 -12.59 -3.74 -13.10
CA GLN A 147 -11.18 -3.71 -13.53
C GLN A 147 -10.25 -3.14 -12.45
N GLY A 148 -10.80 -2.72 -11.31
CA GLY A 148 -10.07 -2.11 -10.23
C GLY A 148 -9.67 -3.07 -9.09
N GLU A 149 -9.16 -2.49 -8.03
CA GLU A 149 -8.67 -3.16 -6.82
C GLU A 149 -9.78 -3.72 -5.91
N TRP A 150 -11.04 -3.42 -6.23
CA TRP A 150 -12.20 -3.74 -5.41
C TRP A 150 -13.15 -4.72 -6.08
N GLU A 151 -13.78 -5.53 -5.27
CA GLU A 151 -14.84 -6.47 -5.64
C GLU A 151 -16.10 -6.14 -4.85
N LEU A 152 -17.23 -5.99 -5.56
CA LEU A 152 -18.53 -5.81 -4.92
C LEU A 152 -19.02 -7.15 -4.40
N LEU A 153 -19.20 -7.27 -3.08
CA LEU A 153 -19.73 -8.47 -2.46
C LEU A 153 -21.25 -8.46 -2.43
N ASN A 154 -21.82 -7.36 -1.95
CA ASN A 154 -23.28 -7.27 -1.74
C ASN A 154 -23.72 -5.80 -1.64
N MET A 155 -25.02 -5.57 -1.91
CA MET A 155 -25.70 -4.31 -1.62
C MET A 155 -26.89 -4.59 -0.71
N THR A 156 -26.99 -3.86 0.39
CA THR A 156 -28.11 -3.97 1.34
C THR A 156 -28.97 -2.73 1.28
N ILE A 157 -30.28 -2.88 1.40
CA ILE A 157 -31.23 -1.79 1.39
C ILE A 157 -31.74 -1.60 2.81
N ILE A 158 -31.63 -0.39 3.33
CA ILE A 158 -32.08 -0.01 4.66
C ILE A 158 -33.06 1.16 4.50
N TYR A 159 -34.24 1.01 5.07
CA TYR A 159 -35.22 2.08 5.18
C TYR A 159 -35.07 2.72 6.55
N ASP A 160 -34.76 3.98 6.58
CA ASP A 160 -34.62 4.74 7.80
C ASP A 160 -35.61 5.92 7.80
N SER A 161 -36.30 6.09 8.91
CA SER A 161 -37.13 7.26 9.20
C SER A 161 -36.51 7.98 10.39
N LEU A 162 -35.78 9.05 10.12
CA LEU A 162 -35.22 9.89 11.18
C LEU A 162 -36.29 10.83 11.71
N GLU A 163 -36.69 10.59 12.95
CA GLU A 163 -37.56 11.47 13.69
C GLU A 163 -36.71 12.51 14.43
N LYS A 164 -36.61 13.72 13.89
CA LYS A 164 -35.84 14.81 14.45
C LYS A 164 -36.80 15.96 14.80
N GLN A 165 -36.96 16.27 16.08
CA GLN A 165 -37.78 17.39 16.56
C GLN A 165 -39.24 17.40 16.02
N ASN A 166 -39.94 16.26 16.06
CA ASN A 166 -41.31 16.08 15.51
C ASN A 166 -41.40 16.16 13.98
N VAL A 167 -40.28 16.08 13.26
CA VAL A 167 -40.25 16.04 11.80
C VAL A 167 -39.65 14.72 11.38
N SER A 168 -40.43 13.91 10.66
CA SER A 168 -39.95 12.65 10.11
C SER A 168 -39.44 12.84 8.67
N GLU A 169 -38.22 12.40 8.38
CA GLU A 169 -37.63 12.36 7.04
C GLU A 169 -37.63 10.92 6.54
N SER A 170 -38.06 10.71 5.30
CA SER A 170 -37.94 9.40 4.66
C SER A 170 -36.55 9.26 3.98
N ARG A 171 -35.76 8.31 4.46
CA ARG A 171 -34.45 8.03 3.92
C ARG A 171 -34.38 6.61 3.36
N LEU A 172 -33.70 6.47 2.23
CA LEU A 172 -33.44 5.20 1.58
C LEU A 172 -31.91 5.01 1.48
N ILE A 173 -31.39 4.09 2.26
CA ILE A 173 -29.95 3.85 2.37
C ILE A 173 -29.57 2.59 1.59
N TYR A 174 -28.66 2.73 0.65
CA TYR A 174 -27.99 1.62 -0.01
C TYR A 174 -26.61 1.44 0.60
N MET A 175 -26.44 0.38 1.38
CA MET A 175 -25.12 0.02 1.94
C MET A 175 -24.40 -0.90 0.96
N VAL A 176 -23.32 -0.40 0.39
CA VAL A 176 -22.45 -1.09 -0.56
C VAL A 176 -21.32 -1.76 0.21
N ILE A 177 -21.16 -3.06 0.05
CA ILE A 177 -20.12 -3.86 0.70
C ILE A 177 -19.11 -4.28 -0.37
N ILE A 178 -17.90 -3.74 -0.25
CA ILE A 178 -16.78 -3.98 -1.17
C ILE A 178 -15.61 -4.61 -0.45
N LYS A 179 -14.91 -5.52 -1.13
CA LYS A 179 -13.71 -6.20 -0.63
C LYS A 179 -12.52 -5.87 -1.52
N ARG A 180 -11.39 -5.58 -0.89
CA ARG A 180 -10.14 -5.32 -1.61
C ARG A 180 -9.54 -6.60 -2.18
N LYS A 181 -8.95 -6.50 -3.39
CA LYS A 181 -8.13 -7.55 -4.01
C LYS A 181 -6.68 -7.36 -3.56
N PRO A 182 -6.17 -8.17 -2.62
CA PRO A 182 -4.91 -7.86 -1.93
C PRO A 182 -3.65 -8.20 -2.72
N MET A 183 -3.75 -8.88 -3.88
CA MET A 183 -2.61 -9.50 -4.58
C MET A 183 -1.44 -8.55 -4.86
N LEU A 184 -1.71 -7.33 -5.34
CA LEU A 184 -0.65 -6.36 -5.63
C LEU A 184 0.07 -5.91 -4.35
N TYR A 185 -0.66 -5.71 -3.25
CA TYR A 185 -0.10 -5.33 -1.95
C TYR A 185 0.72 -6.47 -1.34
N VAL A 186 0.26 -7.70 -1.49
CA VAL A 186 1.00 -8.89 -1.05
C VAL A 186 2.34 -8.97 -1.77
N ILE A 187 2.33 -8.88 -3.11
CA ILE A 187 3.55 -9.02 -3.93
C ILE A 187 4.50 -7.84 -3.69
N ASN A 188 4.00 -6.62 -3.62
CA ASN A 188 4.85 -5.42 -3.60
C ASN A 188 5.29 -5.00 -2.19
N LEU A 189 4.58 -5.39 -1.13
CA LEU A 189 4.88 -4.99 0.25
C LEU A 189 5.22 -6.20 1.14
N ILE A 190 4.33 -7.20 1.22
CA ILE A 190 4.49 -8.31 2.18
C ILE A 190 5.67 -9.19 1.79
N VAL A 191 5.74 -9.60 0.52
CA VAL A 191 6.82 -10.48 0.03
C VAL A 191 8.20 -9.84 0.20
N PRO A 192 8.47 -8.57 -0.20
CA PRO A 192 9.77 -7.94 0.04
C PRO A 192 10.12 -7.83 1.52
N LEU A 193 9.17 -7.50 2.39
CA LEU A 193 9.41 -7.42 3.84
C LEU A 193 9.80 -8.78 4.44
N LEU A 194 9.12 -9.85 4.05
CA LEU A 194 9.47 -11.21 4.46
C LEU A 194 10.86 -11.59 3.94
N TYR A 195 11.18 -11.20 2.70
CA TYR A 195 12.50 -11.43 2.13
C TYR A 195 13.60 -10.69 2.91
N PHE A 196 13.38 -9.45 3.32
CA PHE A 196 14.33 -8.72 4.15
C PHE A 196 14.53 -9.38 5.52
N LEU A 197 13.48 -9.91 6.15
CA LEU A 197 13.63 -10.69 7.38
C LEU A 197 14.48 -11.95 7.17
N ILE A 198 14.30 -12.66 6.06
CA ILE A 198 15.11 -13.84 5.72
C ILE A 198 16.58 -13.44 5.48
N LEU A 199 16.82 -12.32 4.78
CA LEU A 199 18.16 -11.81 4.56
C LEU A 199 18.84 -11.37 5.85
N ASP A 200 18.11 -10.74 6.77
CA ASP A 200 18.65 -10.36 8.07
C ASP A 200 19.01 -11.60 8.91
N LEU A 201 18.17 -12.64 8.92
CA LEU A 201 18.49 -13.92 9.53
C LEU A 201 19.72 -14.57 8.86
N ALA A 202 19.83 -14.53 7.53
CA ALA A 202 20.98 -15.06 6.81
C ALA A 202 22.27 -14.29 7.12
N SER A 203 22.18 -13.01 7.46
CA SER A 203 23.33 -12.17 7.80
C SER A 203 24.10 -12.66 9.04
N PHE A 204 23.49 -13.41 9.95
CA PHE A 204 24.15 -14.01 11.10
C PHE A 204 25.18 -15.07 10.70
N PHE A 205 25.03 -15.68 9.53
CA PHE A 205 25.98 -16.68 9.01
C PHE A 205 27.12 -16.06 8.19
N ILE A 206 27.04 -14.79 7.87
CA ILE A 206 28.08 -14.08 7.09
C ILE A 206 29.24 -13.72 8.03
N ARG A 207 30.45 -14.10 7.66
CA ARG A 207 31.69 -13.71 8.32
C ARG A 207 32.31 -12.56 7.54
N GLY A 208 32.34 -11.36 8.10
CA GLY A 208 32.92 -10.18 7.45
C GLY A 208 32.05 -8.95 7.62
N GLU A 209 31.75 -8.22 6.57
CA GLU A 209 31.06 -6.93 6.59
C GLU A 209 29.54 -7.03 6.93
N LYS A 210 29.21 -7.67 8.06
CA LYS A 210 27.81 -7.81 8.53
C LYS A 210 27.13 -6.46 8.69
N LEU A 211 27.81 -5.48 9.26
CA LEU A 211 27.25 -4.17 9.57
C LEU A 211 26.85 -3.41 8.32
N SER A 212 27.69 -3.35 7.30
CA SER A 212 27.40 -2.68 6.03
C SER A 212 26.17 -3.28 5.34
N PHE A 213 26.08 -4.61 5.32
CA PHE A 213 24.92 -5.32 4.77
C PHE A 213 23.62 -5.01 5.51
N LYS A 214 23.62 -5.04 6.86
CA LYS A 214 22.45 -4.75 7.69
C LYS A 214 21.98 -3.31 7.57
N VAL A 215 22.90 -2.35 7.45
CA VAL A 215 22.56 -0.93 7.21
C VAL A 215 21.87 -0.77 5.86
N THR A 216 22.33 -1.46 4.84
CA THR A 216 21.70 -1.45 3.50
C THR A 216 20.28 -2.03 3.55
N LEU A 217 20.04 -3.11 4.32
CA LEU A 217 18.70 -3.66 4.55
C LEU A 217 17.79 -2.64 5.25
N LEU A 218 18.28 -1.98 6.30
CA LEU A 218 17.51 -0.97 7.03
C LEU A 218 17.09 0.19 6.10
N LEU A 219 18.01 0.66 5.26
CA LEU A 219 17.72 1.70 4.28
C LEU A 219 16.62 1.25 3.30
N SER A 220 16.71 0.01 2.81
CA SER A 220 15.71 -0.54 1.90
C SER A 220 14.32 -0.65 2.54
N ILE A 221 14.24 -1.06 3.81
CA ILE A 221 12.98 -1.11 4.56
C ILE A 221 12.44 0.31 4.80
N SER A 222 13.30 1.30 5.06
CA SER A 222 12.85 2.69 5.25
C SER A 222 12.18 3.27 4.00
N VAL A 223 12.66 2.91 2.81
CA VAL A 223 12.00 3.29 1.53
C VAL A 223 10.62 2.64 1.42
N LEU A 224 10.46 1.37 1.79
CA LEU A 224 9.15 0.72 1.80
C LEU A 224 8.18 1.36 2.80
N LEU A 225 8.67 1.82 3.96
CA LEU A 225 7.86 2.57 4.93
C LEU A 225 7.35 3.89 4.35
N LEU A 226 8.17 4.61 3.58
CA LEU A 226 7.75 5.83 2.90
C LEU A 226 6.66 5.55 1.86
N LEU A 227 6.81 4.49 1.05
CA LEU A 227 5.78 4.08 0.09
C LEU A 227 4.46 3.72 0.79
N LEU A 228 4.53 3.03 1.93
CA LEU A 228 3.35 2.68 2.71
C LEU A 228 2.65 3.92 3.29
N GLN A 229 3.43 4.91 3.76
CA GLN A 229 2.90 6.18 4.27
C GLN A 229 2.10 6.92 3.19
N ASP A 230 2.52 6.85 1.94
CA ASP A 230 1.81 7.47 0.82
C ASP A 230 0.46 6.81 0.51
N MET A 231 0.31 5.54 0.84
CA MET A 231 -0.92 4.77 0.60
C MET A 231 -1.95 4.89 1.74
N LEU A 232 -1.54 5.29 2.95
CA LEU A 232 -2.40 5.30 4.12
C LEU A 232 -2.85 6.71 4.50
N PRO A 233 -4.11 6.91 4.93
CA PRO A 233 -4.58 8.20 5.42
C PRO A 233 -3.94 8.54 6.77
N SER A 234 -3.60 9.81 6.96
CA SER A 234 -3.03 10.33 8.21
C SER A 234 -4.03 10.41 9.37
N THR A 235 -5.31 10.17 9.11
CA THR A 235 -6.43 10.41 10.04
C THR A 235 -6.93 9.16 10.76
N GLU A 236 -6.33 8.00 10.52
CA GLU A 236 -6.73 6.76 11.19
C GLU A 236 -6.38 6.80 12.69
N ALA A 237 -7.39 6.57 13.54
CA ALA A 237 -7.22 6.53 14.99
C ALA A 237 -6.43 5.28 15.48
N LYS A 238 -6.34 4.23 14.64
CA LYS A 238 -5.61 2.99 14.93
C LYS A 238 -4.69 2.64 13.78
N LEU A 239 -3.44 2.32 14.11
CA LEU A 239 -2.45 1.92 13.14
C LEU A 239 -2.89 0.64 12.40
N PRO A 240 -2.92 0.62 11.07
CA PRO A 240 -3.20 -0.59 10.29
C PRO A 240 -2.21 -1.71 10.63
N LEU A 241 -2.66 -2.98 10.61
CA LEU A 241 -1.79 -4.12 10.88
C LEU A 241 -0.57 -4.17 9.96
N MET A 242 -0.75 -3.77 8.70
CA MET A 242 0.34 -3.69 7.74
C MET A 242 1.40 -2.66 8.15
N ALA A 243 1.01 -1.47 8.61
CA ALA A 243 1.94 -0.46 9.11
C ALA A 243 2.66 -0.95 10.37
N SER A 244 1.94 -1.60 11.28
CA SER A 244 2.52 -2.23 12.46
C SER A 244 3.56 -3.31 12.08
N PHE A 245 3.26 -4.10 11.05
CA PHE A 245 4.19 -5.10 10.51
C PHE A 245 5.48 -4.45 9.97
N CYS A 246 5.36 -3.42 9.14
CA CYS A 246 6.52 -2.71 8.60
C CYS A 246 7.38 -2.09 9.69
N VAL A 247 6.76 -1.43 10.69
CA VAL A 247 7.48 -0.80 11.82
C VAL A 247 8.17 -1.85 12.68
N SER A 248 7.53 -2.99 12.94
CA SER A 248 8.14 -4.07 13.73
C SER A 248 9.33 -4.71 13.01
N VAL A 249 9.24 -4.93 11.69
CA VAL A 249 10.37 -5.42 10.88
C VAL A 249 11.53 -4.41 10.92
N PHE A 250 11.23 -3.12 10.73
CA PHE A 250 12.23 -2.06 10.82
C PHE A 250 12.93 -2.04 12.20
N THR A 251 12.15 -2.17 13.27
CA THR A 251 12.69 -2.20 14.65
C THR A 251 13.56 -3.44 14.88
N LEU A 252 13.13 -4.61 14.41
CA LEU A 252 13.89 -5.86 14.54
C LEU A 252 15.24 -5.77 13.83
N VAL A 253 15.26 -5.27 12.58
CA VAL A 253 16.52 -5.08 11.84
C VAL A 253 17.39 -4.00 12.50
N GLY A 254 16.79 -2.93 13.04
CA GLY A 254 17.52 -1.92 13.82
C GLY A 254 18.21 -2.50 15.06
N LEU A 255 17.53 -3.36 15.82
CA LEU A 255 18.11 -4.07 16.97
C LEU A 255 19.23 -5.03 16.53
N SER A 256 19.06 -5.69 15.38
CA SER A 256 20.07 -6.58 14.78
C SER A 256 21.33 -5.80 14.38
N ILE A 257 21.22 -4.53 13.96
CA ILE A 257 22.37 -3.65 13.69
C ILE A 257 23.09 -3.30 15.00
N LEU A 258 22.35 -2.94 16.06
CA LEU A 258 22.97 -2.64 17.35
C LEU A 258 23.74 -3.84 17.90
N GLU A 259 23.22 -5.05 17.72
CA GLU A 259 23.94 -6.29 18.05
C GLU A 259 25.23 -6.40 17.23
N ALA A 260 25.19 -6.22 15.91
CA ALA A 260 26.38 -6.29 15.05
C ALA A 260 27.43 -5.24 15.46
N MET A 261 27.04 -4.02 15.78
CA MET A 261 27.94 -2.98 16.29
C MET A 261 28.60 -3.39 17.62
N LEU A 262 27.84 -4.00 18.53
CA LEU A 262 28.37 -4.50 19.80
C LEU A 262 29.40 -5.61 19.55
N MET A 263 29.13 -6.51 18.59
CA MET A 263 30.05 -7.58 18.23
C MET A 263 31.35 -7.04 17.66
N ASP A 264 31.30 -6.10 16.72
CA ASP A 264 32.49 -5.47 16.14
C ASP A 264 33.30 -4.73 17.21
N PHE A 265 32.64 -4.08 18.16
CA PHE A 265 33.31 -3.42 19.30
C PHE A 265 34.02 -4.44 20.20
N LEU A 266 33.37 -5.54 20.59
CA LEU A 266 33.96 -6.58 21.45
C LEU A 266 35.16 -7.27 20.77
N LEU A 267 35.08 -7.53 19.46
CA LEU A 267 36.18 -8.09 18.69
C LEU A 267 37.35 -7.10 18.58
N GLY A 268 37.06 -5.79 18.46
CA GLY A 268 38.07 -4.73 18.45
C GLY A 268 38.88 -4.64 19.75
N LEU A 269 38.24 -4.91 20.92
CA LEU A 269 38.92 -4.94 22.21
C LEU A 269 39.96 -6.06 22.30
N ASP A 270 39.71 -7.24 21.75
CA ASP A 270 40.68 -8.33 21.71
C ASP A 270 41.88 -8.00 20.78
N GLY A 271 41.65 -7.27 19.67
CA GLY A 271 42.68 -6.80 18.76
C GLY A 271 43.65 -5.77 19.41
N CYS A 272 43.11 -4.84 20.21
CA CYS A 272 43.94 -3.86 20.93
C CYS A 272 44.80 -4.51 22.05
N SER A 273 44.28 -5.55 22.71
CA SER A 273 45.03 -6.28 23.75
C SER A 273 46.18 -7.10 23.17
N GLY A 274 46.09 -7.59 21.92
CA GLY A 274 47.11 -8.34 21.24
C GLY A 274 48.28 -7.48 20.78
N ASN A 275 48.08 -6.25 20.37
CA ASN A 275 49.11 -5.36 19.85
C ASN A 275 50.03 -4.79 20.95
N ASN A 276 49.55 -4.64 22.19
CA ASN A 276 50.41 -4.22 23.30
C ASN A 276 51.43 -5.31 23.73
N ALA A 277 51.16 -6.58 23.45
CA ALA A 277 52.12 -7.66 23.74
C ALA A 277 53.20 -7.81 22.66
N GLN A 278 52.93 -7.40 21.40
CA GLN A 278 53.91 -7.46 20.32
C GLN A 278 54.91 -6.27 20.31
N ASN A 279 54.51 -5.10 20.78
CA ASN A 279 55.39 -3.95 20.88
C ASN A 279 56.42 -4.05 22.05
N ALA A 280 56.20 -4.98 22.98
CA ALA A 280 57.16 -5.26 24.06
C ALA A 280 58.29 -6.26 23.65
N VAL A 281 58.11 -7.04 22.56
CA VAL A 281 59.07 -8.05 22.12
C VAL A 281 59.95 -7.55 20.95
N ASN A 282 59.51 -6.52 20.19
CA ASN A 282 60.28 -6.02 19.03
C ASN A 282 61.21 -4.84 19.33
N ASN A 283 61.41 -4.44 20.58
CA ASN A 283 62.36 -3.39 20.96
C ASN A 283 63.76 -3.91 21.31
N GLN A 284 64.06 -5.16 21.00
CA GLN A 284 65.39 -5.74 21.33
C GLN A 284 66.26 -6.25 20.17
N GLU A 285 65.81 -6.08 18.91
CA GLU A 285 66.68 -6.41 17.78
C GLU A 285 66.39 -5.48 16.59
N VAL A 286 67.04 -4.36 16.50
CA VAL A 286 67.58 -3.74 15.27
C VAL A 286 68.44 -2.54 15.65
N GLU A 287 69.64 -2.81 16.03
CA GLU A 287 70.78 -1.92 15.82
C GLU A 287 71.72 -2.66 14.81
N ILE A 288 72.33 -1.89 13.84
CA ILE A 288 73.27 -2.28 12.79
C ILE A 288 72.61 -2.55 11.44
N GLN A 289 72.66 -1.65 10.47
CA GLN A 289 73.73 -1.16 9.61
C GLN A 289 73.23 -0.13 8.60
N LEU A 290 73.84 1.01 8.60
CA LEU A 290 73.93 2.01 7.53
C LEU A 290 75.01 1.64 6.53
N GLU A 291 74.80 1.97 5.26
CA GLU A 291 75.71 2.39 4.16
C GLU A 291 75.29 1.73 2.85
N GLY A 292 75.07 2.36 1.73
CA GLY A 292 75.60 3.56 1.15
C GLY A 292 75.33 3.55 -0.35
N ASN A 293 75.35 4.72 -0.96
CA ASN A 293 75.55 5.08 -2.37
C ASN A 293 74.34 5.04 -3.36
N SER A 294 73.86 6.21 -3.74
CA SER A 294 74.35 7.32 -4.55
C SER A 294 74.28 7.11 -6.10
N HIS A 295 73.60 8.09 -6.74
CA HIS A 295 73.70 8.59 -8.14
C HIS A 295 73.00 7.83 -9.27
N LYS A 296 72.13 8.43 -10.05
CA LYS A 296 72.18 9.63 -10.91
C LYS A 296 70.85 9.78 -11.67
N ASP A 297 70.30 10.97 -11.70
CA ASP A 297 69.54 11.53 -12.81
C ASP A 297 70.51 11.95 -13.93
N PRO A 298 70.13 12.38 -15.14
CA PRO A 298 68.91 13.09 -15.55
C PRO A 298 68.39 12.89 -17.02
N SER A 299 67.34 13.65 -17.31
CA SER A 299 66.96 14.38 -18.53
C SER A 299 66.19 13.69 -19.65
N ALA A 300 64.99 14.13 -19.86
CA ALA A 300 64.42 15.02 -20.90
C ALA A 300 64.37 14.48 -22.33
N ALA A 301 63.19 14.38 -22.86
CA ALA A 301 62.78 15.00 -24.11
C ALA A 301 61.31 14.74 -24.46
N GLU A 302 60.69 15.80 -24.77
CA GLU A 302 59.42 16.14 -25.43
C GLU A 302 59.27 15.37 -26.76
N GLU A 303 58.07 14.83 -27.11
CA GLU A 303 57.48 15.12 -28.41
C GLU A 303 55.98 14.74 -28.50
N ARG A 304 55.29 15.55 -29.26
CA ARG A 304 53.88 15.65 -29.54
C ARG A 304 53.31 14.50 -30.37
N GLY A 305 52.01 14.22 -30.14
CA GLY A 305 51.06 14.13 -31.24
C GLY A 305 50.51 12.77 -31.58
N HIS A 306 49.33 12.46 -31.31
CA HIS A 306 48.24 12.26 -32.27
C HIS A 306 46.98 11.70 -31.61
N LEU A 307 45.85 12.36 -31.83
CA LEU A 307 44.52 11.84 -31.50
C LEU A 307 44.23 10.59 -32.36
N GLY A 308 43.96 9.48 -31.70
CA GLY A 308 43.29 8.31 -32.27
C GLY A 308 42.02 8.00 -31.48
N PRO A 309 40.95 7.47 -32.07
CA PRO A 309 39.64 7.38 -31.48
C PRO A 309 39.59 6.39 -30.32
N VAL A 310 38.93 6.84 -29.25
CA VAL A 310 38.61 6.01 -28.06
C VAL A 310 37.71 4.88 -28.52
N MET A 311 38.25 3.68 -28.68
CA MET A 311 37.46 2.46 -28.78
C MET A 311 36.85 2.14 -27.43
N LYS A 312 35.54 1.98 -27.39
CA LYS A 312 34.82 1.43 -26.24
C LYS A 312 35.38 0.03 -25.94
N PRO A 313 35.72 -0.29 -24.70
CA PRO A 313 36.13 -1.65 -24.34
C PRO A 313 34.94 -2.59 -24.66
N SER A 314 35.25 -3.73 -25.31
CA SER A 314 34.25 -4.74 -25.60
C SER A 314 33.70 -5.31 -24.28
N GLU A 315 32.42 -5.71 -24.25
CA GLU A 315 31.79 -6.32 -23.05
C GLU A 315 32.65 -7.48 -22.48
N VAL A 316 33.40 -8.16 -23.30
CA VAL A 316 34.32 -9.24 -22.92
C VAL A 316 35.51 -8.71 -22.10
N GLU A 317 36.05 -7.55 -22.44
CA GLU A 317 37.14 -6.89 -21.72
C GLU A 317 36.71 -6.37 -20.36
N LEU A 318 35.50 -5.83 -20.28
CA LEU A 318 34.88 -5.41 -19.01
C LEU A 318 34.59 -6.61 -18.09
N LEU A 319 34.16 -7.75 -18.69
CA LEU A 319 33.90 -8.99 -17.95
C LEU A 319 35.22 -9.62 -17.45
N MET A 320 36.32 -9.53 -18.23
CA MET A 320 37.64 -9.97 -17.80
C MET A 320 38.20 -9.10 -16.68
N LEU A 321 38.03 -7.78 -16.73
CA LEU A 321 38.40 -6.86 -15.64
C LEU A 321 37.61 -7.13 -14.35
N ILE A 322 36.31 -7.34 -14.44
CA ILE A 322 35.49 -7.71 -13.30
C ILE A 322 35.90 -9.09 -12.74
N LEU A 323 36.25 -10.05 -13.61
CA LEU A 323 36.66 -11.38 -13.17
C LEU A 323 38.04 -11.35 -12.50
N GLU A 324 38.94 -10.47 -12.95
CA GLU A 324 40.27 -10.25 -12.36
C GLU A 324 40.14 -9.53 -11.00
N GLU A 325 39.27 -8.54 -10.88
CA GLU A 325 38.99 -7.85 -9.63
C GLU A 325 38.34 -8.77 -8.60
N VAL A 326 37.36 -9.62 -9.02
CA VAL A 326 36.79 -10.67 -8.18
C VAL A 326 37.82 -11.72 -7.78
N LYS A 327 38.79 -12.05 -8.65
CA LYS A 327 39.90 -12.98 -8.34
C LYS A 327 40.87 -12.38 -7.34
N VAL A 328 41.20 -11.09 -7.48
CA VAL A 328 42.04 -10.33 -6.53
C VAL A 328 41.35 -10.21 -5.18
N ALA A 329 40.07 -9.84 -5.15
CA ALA A 329 39.25 -9.79 -3.92
C ALA A 329 39.15 -11.18 -3.24
N ARG A 330 39.07 -12.27 -4.03
CA ARG A 330 39.10 -13.65 -3.52
C ARG A 330 40.45 -14.08 -2.99
N MET A 331 41.55 -13.61 -3.58
CA MET A 331 42.90 -13.87 -3.07
C MET A 331 43.20 -13.05 -1.80
N GLU A 332 42.70 -11.81 -1.67
CA GLU A 332 42.82 -11.03 -0.45
C GLU A 332 41.98 -11.64 0.68
N THR A 333 40.77 -12.12 0.39
CA THR A 333 39.95 -12.87 1.36
C THR A 333 40.56 -14.22 1.75
N GLY A 334 41.34 -14.85 0.86
CA GLY A 334 42.05 -16.12 1.12
C GLY A 334 43.35 -15.97 1.91
N ARG A 335 43.86 -14.74 2.08
CA ARG A 335 45.08 -14.44 2.85
C ARG A 335 44.84 -14.14 4.33
N HIS A 336 43.61 -14.23 4.83
CA HIS A 336 43.38 -14.34 6.26
C HIS A 336 43.92 -15.69 6.73
N VAL A 337 45.19 -15.65 7.03
CA VAL A 337 45.98 -16.67 7.73
C VAL A 337 45.11 -17.29 8.80
N LYS A 338 45.01 -18.61 8.81
CA LYS A 338 44.65 -19.42 9.96
C LYS A 338 45.62 -19.07 11.10
N ASP A 339 45.26 -18.06 11.87
CA ASP A 339 45.93 -17.79 13.16
C ASP A 339 45.30 -18.78 14.15
N ASP A 340 45.99 -19.89 14.42
CA ASP A 340 45.65 -20.89 15.43
C ASP A 340 45.82 -20.35 16.87
N ARG A 341 45.57 -19.04 17.08
CA ARG A 341 45.52 -18.46 18.42
C ARG A 341 44.23 -18.88 19.10
N LYS A 342 44.36 -19.39 20.32
CA LYS A 342 43.22 -19.67 21.21
C LYS A 342 42.33 -18.40 21.24
N PRO A 343 41.01 -18.53 20.94
CA PRO A 343 40.11 -17.39 20.91
C PRO A 343 40.18 -16.64 22.23
N GLY A 344 40.34 -15.30 22.18
CA GLY A 344 40.37 -14.42 23.33
C GLY A 344 39.10 -14.58 24.20
N ARG A 345 39.15 -14.08 25.41
CA ARG A 345 37.96 -14.14 26.30
C ARG A 345 36.79 -13.37 25.69
N TYR A 346 37.04 -12.22 25.07
CA TYR A 346 36.01 -11.40 24.44
C TYR A 346 35.46 -12.04 23.16
N THR A 347 36.30 -12.72 22.37
CA THR A 347 35.86 -13.47 21.18
C THR A 347 34.91 -14.61 21.55
N ARG A 348 35.15 -15.35 22.64
CA ARG A 348 34.23 -16.39 23.13
C ARG A 348 32.92 -15.80 23.64
N LEU A 349 33.00 -14.69 24.39
CA LEU A 349 31.82 -13.97 24.88
C LEU A 349 30.98 -13.48 23.72
N ALA A 350 31.61 -12.89 22.70
CA ALA A 350 30.96 -12.44 21.50
C ALA A 350 30.18 -13.58 20.80
N GLN A 351 30.82 -14.74 20.58
CA GLN A 351 30.16 -15.89 19.97
C GLN A 351 28.96 -16.42 20.76
N ILE A 352 29.00 -16.38 22.09
CA ILE A 352 27.87 -16.75 22.93
C ILE A 352 26.74 -15.75 22.79
N ILE A 353 27.02 -14.44 22.81
CA ILE A 353 26.04 -13.37 22.65
C ILE A 353 25.37 -13.50 21.28
N ASP A 354 26.14 -13.62 20.20
CA ASP A 354 25.62 -13.78 18.82
C ASP A 354 24.67 -14.98 18.72
N SER A 355 25.06 -16.14 19.30
CA SER A 355 24.25 -17.35 19.27
C SER A 355 22.95 -17.20 20.09
N VAL A 356 23.02 -16.60 21.29
CA VAL A 356 21.83 -16.37 22.14
C VAL A 356 20.91 -15.36 21.46
N TYR A 357 21.46 -14.28 20.92
CA TYR A 357 20.68 -13.26 20.21
C TYR A 357 19.98 -13.85 18.97
N PHE A 358 20.69 -14.65 18.16
CA PHE A 358 20.10 -15.34 17.01
C PHE A 358 18.89 -16.20 17.38
N VAL A 359 19.00 -17.01 18.44
CA VAL A 359 17.88 -17.84 18.90
C VAL A 359 16.69 -16.99 19.36
N LEU A 360 16.95 -15.95 20.17
CA LEU A 360 15.90 -15.03 20.64
C LEU A 360 15.24 -14.29 19.47
N TYR A 361 16.05 -13.79 18.54
CA TYR A 361 15.57 -13.10 17.33
C TYR A 361 14.69 -14.02 16.49
N PHE A 362 15.16 -15.25 16.22
CA PHE A 362 14.39 -16.25 15.47
C PHE A 362 13.05 -16.55 16.11
N LEU A 363 13.03 -16.79 17.43
CA LEU A 363 11.78 -17.04 18.18
C LEU A 363 10.85 -15.83 18.12
N CYS A 364 11.37 -14.63 18.22
CA CYS A 364 10.60 -13.38 18.12
C CYS A 364 9.96 -13.25 16.73
N VAL A 365 10.72 -13.46 15.66
CA VAL A 365 10.23 -13.41 14.28
C VAL A 365 9.13 -14.44 14.05
N VAL A 366 9.35 -15.69 14.46
CA VAL A 366 8.36 -16.78 14.28
C VAL A 366 7.07 -16.47 15.07
N SER A 367 7.18 -16.09 16.34
CA SER A 367 6.01 -15.77 17.17
C SER A 367 5.21 -14.60 16.58
N TYR A 368 5.90 -13.59 16.06
CA TYR A 368 5.27 -12.43 15.45
C TYR A 368 4.57 -12.78 14.12
N LEU A 369 5.18 -13.61 13.26
CA LEU A 369 4.55 -14.07 12.03
C LEU A 369 3.31 -14.95 12.31
N VAL A 370 3.35 -15.79 13.33
CA VAL A 370 2.19 -16.57 13.77
C VAL A 370 1.06 -15.67 14.27
N PHE A 371 1.39 -14.62 15.05
CA PHE A 371 0.42 -13.64 15.51
C PHE A 371 -0.24 -12.91 14.32
N LEU A 372 0.53 -12.42 13.35
CA LEU A 372 0.00 -11.74 12.17
C LEU A 372 -0.91 -12.65 11.34
N ASN A 373 -0.50 -13.89 11.11
CA ASN A 373 -1.32 -14.85 10.39
C ASN A 373 -2.68 -15.08 11.06
N LYS A 374 -2.71 -15.10 12.40
CA LYS A 374 -3.96 -15.23 13.17
C LYS A 374 -4.86 -13.99 13.10
N GLU A 375 -4.29 -12.79 13.03
CA GLU A 375 -5.06 -11.54 12.93
C GLU A 375 -5.60 -11.27 11.51
N TRP A 376 -4.92 -11.77 10.47
CA TRP A 376 -5.33 -11.60 9.07
C TRP A 376 -6.30 -12.68 8.57
N LEU A 377 -6.32 -13.87 9.18
CA LEU A 377 -7.27 -14.95 8.91
C LEU A 377 -8.52 -14.83 9.78
#